data_7e2d5d9da5437474203ac71128646d07
#
_entry.id   7e2d5d9da5437474203ac71128646d07
#
_cell.length_a   1.000
_cell.length_b   1.000
_cell.length_c   1.000
_cell.angle_alpha   90.00
_cell.angle_beta   90.00
_cell.angle_gamma   90.00
#
_symmetry.space_group_name_H-M   'P 1'
#
loop_
_entity.id
_entity.type
_entity.pdbx_description
1 polymer ?
#
loop_
_entity_poly.entity_id
_entity_poly.type
_entity_poly.pdbx_seq_one_letter_code
_entity_poly.pdbx_strand_id
1 'polypeptide(L)'
;MTTATAGKAVFFSGITVAIGLMGMLFFENTGLPSLGIGGTLAVSIAMVFSVIVLPAILVLLGHRVFKGKIPFAFSTENEKEDGAWARIANFVMERPWAVLIPTLVVLLGAGLPFLQADFSIASRDALPPDDETRVGFELMDEKWPEDAVNAAMVVIDFDGEDPLQEDNIVAVHLWMKNYLNDTRVLDTFGYALPESTMNQSEVLQFWQTPDEFLDNETIAKREYFRAQFLSNNITYLIFSLDGPITGEDSRSFVSDLREERGELLDDLTMGDEGVLMVAGFAAYSLDVLDAIVENLPVAIAFILIATIVLIFIQVRSVIIPIKAIVM
;
A
#
# COMPACT_ATOMS: atom_id res chain seq x y z
N MET A 1 17.67 43.07 -1.50
CA MET A 1 18.16 42.25 -2.64
C MET A 1 18.05 40.76 -2.39
N THR A 2 18.35 40.25 -1.21
CA THR A 2 18.32 38.79 -0.88
C THR A 2 16.94 38.14 -1.10
N THR A 3 15.85 38.81 -0.77
CA THR A 3 14.48 38.29 -0.95
C THR A 3 14.08 38.19 -2.43
N ALA A 4 14.67 38.99 -3.31
CA ALA A 4 14.36 38.99 -4.74
C ALA A 4 14.99 37.80 -5.50
N THR A 5 16.10 37.27 -4.97
CA THR A 5 16.81 36.14 -5.58
C THR A 5 16.56 34.83 -4.82
N ALA A 6 16.91 34.80 -3.53
CA ALA A 6 16.72 33.63 -2.69
C ALA A 6 15.24 33.31 -2.46
N GLY A 7 14.38 34.33 -2.26
CA GLY A 7 12.93 34.10 -2.11
C GLY A 7 12.28 33.49 -3.34
N LYS A 8 12.71 33.88 -4.56
CA LYS A 8 12.23 33.23 -5.79
C LYS A 8 12.64 31.74 -5.85
N ALA A 9 13.87 31.44 -5.51
CA ALA A 9 14.37 30.07 -5.51
C ALA A 9 13.58 29.19 -4.52
N VAL A 10 13.35 29.66 -3.31
CA VAL A 10 12.57 28.96 -2.29
C VAL A 10 11.12 28.80 -2.73
N PHE A 11 10.51 29.83 -3.32
CA PHE A 11 9.13 29.77 -3.81
C PHE A 11 8.97 28.72 -4.90
N PHE A 12 9.79 28.73 -5.94
CA PHE A 12 9.71 27.75 -7.02
C PHE A 12 10.06 26.34 -6.55
N SER A 13 11.04 26.19 -5.67
CA SER A 13 11.36 24.90 -5.06
C SER A 13 10.19 24.35 -4.23
N GLY A 14 9.57 25.20 -3.40
CA GLY A 14 8.40 24.79 -2.62
C GLY A 14 7.23 24.35 -3.48
N ILE A 15 6.93 25.09 -4.56
CA ILE A 15 5.87 24.70 -5.51
C ILE A 15 6.22 23.38 -6.19
N THR A 16 7.47 23.16 -6.60
CA THR A 16 7.88 21.89 -7.23
C THR A 16 7.62 20.69 -6.30
N VAL A 17 7.98 20.82 -5.01
CA VAL A 17 7.73 19.79 -4.02
C VAL A 17 6.22 19.61 -3.78
N ALA A 18 5.46 20.70 -3.70
CA ALA A 18 4.00 20.64 -3.56
C ALA A 18 3.33 19.92 -4.74
N ILE A 19 3.75 20.19 -5.98
CA ILE A 19 3.28 19.49 -7.19
C ILE A 19 3.58 17.98 -7.09
N GLY A 20 4.79 17.60 -6.66
CA GLY A 20 5.15 16.20 -6.48
C GLY A 20 4.22 15.50 -5.48
N LEU A 21 3.93 16.14 -4.35
CA LEU A 21 3.02 15.62 -3.33
C LEU A 21 1.56 15.59 -3.81
N MET A 22 1.13 16.57 -4.61
CA MET A 22 -0.20 16.57 -5.24
C MET A 22 -0.39 15.40 -6.22
N GLY A 23 0.69 14.87 -6.80
CA GLY A 23 0.64 13.64 -7.59
C GLY A 23 0.08 12.44 -6.82
N MET A 24 0.19 12.44 -5.48
CA MET A 24 -0.38 11.38 -4.65
C MET A 24 -1.92 11.40 -4.60
N LEU A 25 -2.57 12.49 -5.03
CA LEU A 25 -4.03 12.59 -5.07
C LEU A 25 -4.69 11.67 -6.10
N PHE A 26 -3.92 11.20 -7.07
CA PHE A 26 -4.42 10.29 -8.11
C PHE A 26 -4.56 8.83 -7.66
N PHE A 27 -4.02 8.47 -6.50
CA PHE A 27 -4.11 7.12 -5.96
C PHE A 27 -5.38 6.94 -5.11
N GLU A 28 -6.54 7.03 -5.75
CA GLU A 28 -7.83 6.87 -5.09
C GLU A 28 -7.95 5.52 -4.37
N ASN A 29 -8.78 5.46 -3.32
CA ASN A 29 -8.99 4.27 -2.47
C ASN A 29 -7.75 3.77 -1.71
N THR A 30 -6.70 4.59 -1.62
CA THR A 30 -5.50 4.32 -0.81
C THR A 30 -5.33 5.36 0.30
N GLY A 31 -4.37 5.16 1.20
CA GLY A 31 -3.99 6.20 2.18
C GLY A 31 -3.16 7.36 1.59
N LEU A 32 -2.69 7.24 0.34
CA LEU A 32 -1.75 8.18 -0.29
C LEU A 32 -2.33 9.60 -0.51
N PRO A 33 -3.61 9.79 -0.90
CA PRO A 33 -4.18 11.13 -1.03
C PRO A 33 -4.11 11.95 0.26
N SER A 34 -4.33 11.31 1.41
CA SER A 34 -4.23 11.99 2.72
C SER A 34 -2.81 12.49 3.00
N LEU A 35 -1.80 11.70 2.65
CA LEU A 35 -0.39 12.09 2.74
C LEU A 35 -0.06 13.20 1.74
N GLY A 36 -0.60 13.15 0.52
CA GLY A 36 -0.46 14.18 -0.50
C GLY A 36 -1.01 15.53 -0.04
N ILE A 37 -2.22 15.55 0.52
CA ILE A 37 -2.85 16.77 1.06
C ILE A 37 -2.03 17.31 2.25
N GLY A 38 -1.75 16.46 3.24
CA GLY A 38 -1.00 16.86 4.44
C GLY A 38 0.39 17.40 4.11
N GLY A 39 1.11 16.69 3.23
CA GLY A 39 2.43 17.11 2.78
C GLY A 39 2.41 18.43 1.99
N THR A 40 1.45 18.59 1.07
CA THR A 40 1.27 19.81 0.29
C THR A 40 0.97 21.02 1.21
N LEU A 41 0.12 20.85 2.21
CA LEU A 41 -0.16 21.90 3.20
C LEU A 41 1.08 22.23 4.03
N ALA A 42 1.80 21.25 4.51
CA ALA A 42 3.02 21.45 5.30
C ALA A 42 4.09 22.22 4.51
N VAL A 43 4.35 21.82 3.26
CA VAL A 43 5.30 22.49 2.36
C VAL A 43 4.84 23.92 2.04
N SER A 44 3.55 24.14 1.80
CA SER A 44 2.99 25.45 1.52
C SER A 44 3.17 26.40 2.72
N ILE A 45 2.90 25.94 3.93
CA ILE A 45 3.11 26.70 5.17
C ILE A 45 4.60 27.00 5.36
N ALA A 46 5.47 26.00 5.18
CA ALA A 46 6.93 26.18 5.29
C ALA A 46 7.47 27.19 4.27
N MET A 47 6.94 27.16 3.04
CA MET A 47 7.28 28.12 1.98
C MET A 47 6.88 29.55 2.38
N VAL A 48 5.64 29.74 2.84
CA VAL A 48 5.13 31.05 3.30
C VAL A 48 5.99 31.56 4.47
N PHE A 49 6.27 30.70 5.44
CA PHE A 49 7.13 31.04 6.58
C PHE A 49 8.52 31.44 6.12
N SER A 50 9.13 30.70 5.20
CA SER A 50 10.48 30.98 4.70
C SER A 50 10.57 32.25 3.87
N VAL A 51 9.54 32.57 3.09
CA VAL A 51 9.55 33.76 2.20
C VAL A 51 9.12 35.03 2.91
N ILE A 52 8.24 34.97 3.91
CA ILE A 52 7.66 36.13 4.58
C ILE A 52 8.20 36.26 6.00
N VAL A 53 8.06 35.25 6.84
CA VAL A 53 8.36 35.36 8.27
C VAL A 53 9.85 35.37 8.54
N LEU A 54 10.63 34.52 7.89
CA LEU A 54 12.08 34.48 8.09
C LEU A 54 12.78 35.82 7.75
N PRO A 55 12.52 36.47 6.59
CA PRO A 55 13.08 37.79 6.32
C PRO A 55 12.65 38.86 7.34
N ALA A 56 11.37 38.82 7.78
CA ALA A 56 10.89 39.75 8.80
C ALA A 56 11.65 39.59 10.14
N ILE A 57 11.86 38.33 10.57
CA ILE A 57 12.66 38.04 11.77
C ILE A 57 14.11 38.51 11.61
N LEU A 58 14.73 38.28 10.44
CA LEU A 58 16.10 38.72 10.17
C LEU A 58 16.24 40.23 10.21
N VAL A 59 15.26 40.98 9.71
CA VAL A 59 15.22 42.44 9.79
C VAL A 59 15.10 42.92 11.25
N LEU A 60 14.25 42.27 12.05
CA LEU A 60 14.08 42.59 13.47
C LEU A 60 15.35 42.32 14.30
N LEU A 61 16.06 41.22 13.98
CA LEU A 61 17.31 40.88 14.65
C LEU A 61 18.49 41.78 14.25
N GLY A 62 18.47 42.33 13.03
CA GLY A 62 19.50 43.23 12.52
C GLY A 62 20.91 42.67 12.71
N HIS A 63 21.83 43.51 13.25
CA HIS A 63 23.22 43.12 13.50
C HIS A 63 23.42 42.01 14.54
N ARG A 64 22.37 41.66 15.31
CA ARG A 64 22.45 40.60 16.31
C ARG A 64 22.58 39.20 15.67
N VAL A 65 22.16 39.03 14.41
CA VAL A 65 22.33 37.78 13.63
C VAL A 65 23.81 37.38 13.51
N PHE A 66 24.73 38.38 13.51
CA PHE A 66 26.16 38.14 13.40
C PHE A 66 26.86 37.86 14.74
N LYS A 67 26.13 37.96 15.87
CA LYS A 67 26.65 37.61 17.20
C LYS A 67 26.58 36.09 17.38
N GLY A 68 27.61 35.39 17.02
CA GLY A 68 27.67 33.92 17.13
C GLY A 68 28.36 33.29 15.95
N LYS A 69 29.22 33.99 15.26
CA LYS A 69 30.06 33.43 14.20
C LYS A 69 30.85 32.24 14.77
N ILE A 70 30.57 31.04 14.26
CA ILE A 70 31.35 29.83 14.58
C ILE A 70 32.69 30.00 13.82
N PRO A 71 33.85 29.92 14.49
CA PRO A 71 35.14 30.20 13.86
C PRO A 71 35.55 29.18 12.80
N PHE A 72 34.84 28.06 12.70
CA PHE A 72 35.03 27.02 11.70
C PHE A 72 33.99 27.04 10.56
N ALA A 73 33.03 27.96 10.54
CA ALA A 73 32.12 28.10 9.42
C ALA A 73 32.90 28.60 8.19
N PHE A 74 32.76 27.90 7.07
CA PHE A 74 33.33 28.26 5.77
C PHE A 74 33.00 29.72 5.49
N SER A 75 34.06 30.59 5.50
CA SER A 75 33.91 32.01 5.32
C SER A 75 33.53 32.28 3.87
N THR A 76 32.31 32.68 3.63
CA THR A 76 31.81 33.13 2.31
C THR A 76 32.41 34.46 1.89
N GLU A 77 33.22 35.11 2.78
CA GLU A 77 33.80 36.45 2.56
C GLU A 77 35.06 36.45 1.66
N ASN A 78 35.58 35.26 1.31
CA ASN A 78 36.67 35.11 0.33
C ASN A 78 36.22 34.12 -0.74
N GLU A 79 35.26 34.49 -1.58
CA GLU A 79 35.11 33.87 -2.91
C GLU A 79 36.31 34.26 -3.79
N LYS A 80 37.45 33.69 -3.46
CA LYS A 80 38.54 33.58 -4.46
C LYS A 80 38.04 32.63 -5.50
N GLU A 81 38.28 32.97 -6.78
CA GLU A 81 38.01 32.12 -7.94
C GLU A 81 38.59 30.69 -7.81
N ASP A 82 39.40 30.44 -6.78
CA ASP A 82 40.07 29.16 -6.43
C ASP A 82 39.42 28.41 -5.24
N GLY A 83 38.18 28.69 -4.86
CA GLY A 83 37.47 28.01 -3.80
C GLY A 83 37.27 26.52 -4.03
N ALA A 84 37.04 25.73 -2.98
CA ALA A 84 36.80 24.27 -3.09
C ALA A 84 35.70 23.93 -4.09
N TRP A 85 34.63 24.71 -4.13
CA TRP A 85 33.53 24.55 -5.09
C TRP A 85 33.96 24.83 -6.54
N ALA A 86 34.77 25.88 -6.75
CA ALA A 86 35.32 26.19 -8.07
C ALA A 86 36.21 25.06 -8.59
N ARG A 87 37.04 24.46 -7.72
CA ARG A 87 37.88 23.30 -8.08
C ARG A 87 37.06 22.09 -8.46
N ILE A 88 35.99 21.79 -7.70
CA ILE A 88 35.07 20.68 -8.04
C ILE A 88 34.41 20.95 -9.40
N ALA A 89 33.87 22.16 -9.60
CA ALA A 89 33.21 22.53 -10.85
C ALA A 89 34.16 22.43 -12.06
N ASN A 90 35.40 22.96 -11.94
CA ASN A 90 36.38 22.86 -12.99
C ASN A 90 36.79 21.43 -13.27
N PHE A 91 36.99 20.59 -12.24
CA PHE A 91 37.31 19.17 -12.43
C PHE A 91 36.19 18.41 -13.18
N VAL A 92 34.91 18.71 -12.82
CA VAL A 92 33.74 18.10 -13.51
C VAL A 92 33.66 18.56 -14.97
N MET A 93 33.92 19.86 -15.23
CA MET A 93 33.87 20.40 -16.60
C MET A 93 35.03 19.93 -17.48
N GLU A 94 36.23 19.79 -16.91
CA GLU A 94 37.40 19.32 -17.65
C GLU A 94 37.37 17.82 -17.96
N ARG A 95 36.75 17.03 -17.09
CA ARG A 95 36.70 15.55 -17.18
C ARG A 95 35.30 14.98 -16.99
N PRO A 96 34.35 15.38 -17.85
CA PRO A 96 32.93 15.01 -17.63
C PRO A 96 32.71 13.49 -17.62
N TRP A 97 33.38 12.73 -18.45
CA TRP A 97 33.27 11.27 -18.49
C TRP A 97 33.86 10.57 -17.27
N ALA A 98 34.95 11.13 -16.71
CA ALA A 98 35.59 10.58 -15.51
C ALA A 98 34.73 10.77 -14.25
N VAL A 99 33.80 11.70 -14.26
CA VAL A 99 32.85 11.92 -13.18
C VAL A 99 31.52 11.22 -13.46
N LEU A 100 31.03 11.30 -14.71
CA LEU A 100 29.73 10.73 -15.09
C LEU A 100 29.70 9.21 -14.92
N ILE A 101 30.73 8.50 -15.44
CA ILE A 101 30.72 7.03 -15.41
C ILE A 101 30.76 6.47 -13.99
N PRO A 102 31.65 6.89 -13.08
CA PRO A 102 31.64 6.41 -11.69
C PRO A 102 30.37 6.79 -10.95
N THR A 103 29.84 8.00 -11.16
CA THR A 103 28.59 8.44 -10.54
C THR A 103 27.43 7.56 -11.00
N LEU A 104 27.33 7.28 -12.30
CA LEU A 104 26.30 6.41 -12.85
C LEU A 104 26.43 4.97 -12.30
N VAL A 105 27.66 4.43 -12.22
CA VAL A 105 27.92 3.10 -11.66
C VAL A 105 27.50 3.04 -10.19
N VAL A 106 27.83 4.05 -9.41
CA VAL A 106 27.44 4.13 -7.99
C VAL A 106 25.91 4.24 -7.85
N LEU A 107 25.26 5.09 -8.65
CA LEU A 107 23.80 5.25 -8.61
C LEU A 107 23.07 3.98 -9.02
N LEU A 108 23.48 3.36 -10.13
CA LEU A 108 22.90 2.10 -10.58
C LEU A 108 23.17 0.97 -9.59
N GLY A 109 24.39 0.89 -9.05
CA GLY A 109 24.76 -0.09 -8.03
C GLY A 109 23.96 0.09 -6.73
N ALA A 110 23.73 1.33 -6.30
CA ALA A 110 22.89 1.63 -5.15
C ALA A 110 21.39 1.36 -5.42
N GLY A 111 20.97 1.38 -6.69
CA GLY A 111 19.62 1.03 -7.11
C GLY A 111 19.36 -0.48 -7.24
N LEU A 112 20.40 -1.33 -7.30
CA LEU A 112 20.23 -2.78 -7.46
C LEU A 112 19.32 -3.43 -6.39
N PRO A 113 19.41 -3.09 -5.08
CA PRO A 113 18.52 -3.64 -4.08
C PRO A 113 17.04 -3.36 -4.35
N PHE A 114 16.72 -2.27 -5.08
CA PHE A 114 15.35 -1.93 -5.45
C PHE A 114 14.68 -2.97 -6.35
N LEU A 115 15.49 -3.69 -7.17
CA LEU A 115 14.99 -4.76 -8.03
C LEU A 115 14.57 -6.02 -7.27
N GLN A 116 14.98 -6.12 -5.99
CA GLN A 116 14.65 -7.23 -5.10
C GLN A 116 13.70 -6.76 -3.97
N ALA A 117 13.16 -5.56 -4.08
CA ALA A 117 12.24 -5.02 -3.07
C ALA A 117 10.84 -5.58 -3.31
N ASP A 118 10.30 -6.24 -2.30
CA ASP A 118 8.91 -6.65 -2.27
C ASP A 118 8.05 -5.44 -1.89
N PHE A 119 7.19 -5.03 -2.81
CA PHE A 119 6.26 -3.94 -2.58
C PHE A 119 5.04 -4.48 -1.86
N SER A 120 4.87 -4.09 -0.62
CA SER A 120 3.72 -4.43 0.20
C SER A 120 3.27 -3.24 1.04
N ILE A 121 2.05 -3.31 1.56
CA ILE A 121 1.59 -2.36 2.58
C ILE A 121 2.37 -2.65 3.87
N ALA A 122 2.74 -1.59 4.61
CA ALA A 122 3.39 -1.77 5.90
C ALA A 122 2.53 -2.62 6.83
N SER A 123 3.07 -3.77 7.23
CA SER A 123 2.46 -4.71 8.16
C SER A 123 3.27 -4.76 9.47
N ARG A 124 2.90 -5.67 10.35
CA ARG A 124 3.64 -5.94 11.60
C ARG A 124 5.14 -6.21 11.39
N ASP A 125 5.51 -6.76 10.22
CA ASP A 125 6.92 -7.05 9.89
C ASP A 125 7.76 -5.79 9.69
N ALA A 126 7.13 -4.63 9.50
CA ALA A 126 7.79 -3.33 9.46
C ALA A 126 8.17 -2.81 10.86
N LEU A 127 7.62 -3.40 11.94
CA LEU A 127 7.96 -3.06 13.32
C LEU A 127 9.32 -3.66 13.70
N PRO A 128 10.08 -3.01 14.62
CA PRO A 128 11.30 -3.59 15.16
C PRO A 128 11.07 -4.99 15.75
N PRO A 129 12.05 -5.90 15.71
CA PRO A 129 11.89 -7.27 16.22
C PRO A 129 11.57 -7.38 17.73
N ASP A 130 11.91 -6.36 18.49
CA ASP A 130 11.68 -6.23 19.93
C ASP A 130 10.40 -5.45 20.28
N ASP A 131 9.62 -5.04 19.30
CA ASP A 131 8.34 -4.37 19.52
C ASP A 131 7.31 -5.35 20.10
N GLU A 132 6.63 -4.94 21.18
CA GLU A 132 5.66 -5.77 21.90
C GLU A 132 4.54 -6.28 20.97
N THR A 133 4.07 -5.45 20.06
CA THR A 133 3.03 -5.81 19.10
C THR A 133 3.52 -6.91 18.15
N ARG A 134 4.75 -6.78 17.64
CA ARG A 134 5.34 -7.77 16.75
C ARG A 134 5.55 -9.11 17.46
N VAL A 135 6.18 -9.08 18.64
CA VAL A 135 6.40 -10.27 19.48
C VAL A 135 5.09 -10.95 19.83
N GLY A 136 4.03 -10.18 20.14
CA GLY A 136 2.70 -10.71 20.42
C GLY A 136 2.11 -11.47 19.23
N PHE A 137 2.19 -10.91 18.03
CA PHE A 137 1.71 -11.59 16.81
C PHE A 137 2.55 -12.82 16.45
N GLU A 138 3.89 -12.75 16.57
CA GLU A 138 4.77 -13.90 16.33
C GLU A 138 4.46 -15.05 17.30
N LEU A 139 4.15 -14.73 18.56
CA LEU A 139 3.74 -15.73 19.55
C LEU A 139 2.36 -16.33 19.23
N MET A 140 1.43 -15.53 18.73
CA MET A 140 0.11 -16.02 18.26
C MET A 140 0.28 -16.98 17.10
N ASP A 141 1.06 -16.62 16.10
CA ASP A 141 1.32 -17.48 14.94
C ASP A 141 2.00 -18.81 15.33
N GLU A 142 2.91 -18.76 16.33
CA GLU A 142 3.59 -19.97 16.83
C GLU A 142 2.64 -20.90 17.59
N LYS A 143 1.72 -20.35 18.40
CA LYS A 143 0.88 -21.15 19.32
C LYS A 143 -0.48 -21.51 18.72
N TRP A 144 -0.99 -20.69 17.83
CA TRP A 144 -2.30 -20.85 17.19
C TRP A 144 -2.19 -20.62 15.67
N PRO A 145 -1.44 -21.46 14.94
CA PRO A 145 -1.25 -21.29 13.50
C PRO A 145 -2.55 -21.42 12.69
N GLU A 146 -3.54 -22.18 13.21
CA GLU A 146 -4.84 -22.36 12.57
C GLU A 146 -5.76 -21.15 12.72
N ASP A 147 -5.57 -20.37 13.82
CA ASP A 147 -6.27 -19.10 14.05
C ASP A 147 -5.54 -17.92 13.39
N ALA A 148 -4.78 -18.18 12.33
CA ALA A 148 -3.92 -17.20 11.69
C ALA A 148 -4.68 -15.90 11.41
N VAL A 149 -4.07 -14.79 11.83
CA VAL A 149 -4.58 -13.44 11.57
C VAL A 149 -4.61 -13.15 10.06
N ASN A 150 -3.88 -13.94 9.28
CA ASN A 150 -3.85 -13.86 7.82
C ASN A 150 -4.97 -14.70 7.22
N ALA A 151 -6.08 -14.06 6.91
CA ALA A 151 -7.23 -14.72 6.31
C ALA A 151 -7.74 -13.97 5.07
N ALA A 152 -8.10 -14.72 4.05
CA ALA A 152 -8.99 -14.28 2.99
C ALA A 152 -10.43 -14.68 3.34
N MET A 153 -11.36 -13.78 3.13
CA MET A 153 -12.78 -13.99 3.39
C MET A 153 -13.56 -13.93 2.09
N VAL A 154 -14.44 -14.88 1.89
CA VAL A 154 -15.39 -14.86 0.79
C VAL A 154 -16.78 -14.64 1.36
N VAL A 155 -17.42 -13.56 0.97
CA VAL A 155 -18.79 -13.22 1.37
C VAL A 155 -19.72 -13.52 0.21
N ILE A 156 -20.76 -14.30 0.46
CA ILE A 156 -21.78 -14.66 -0.53
C ILE A 156 -23.11 -14.14 -0.06
N ASP A 157 -23.73 -13.26 -0.84
CA ASP A 157 -25.10 -12.82 -0.69
C ASP A 157 -25.96 -13.59 -1.71
N PHE A 158 -26.87 -14.40 -1.22
CA PHE A 158 -27.76 -15.23 -2.04
C PHE A 158 -29.00 -14.50 -2.53
N ASP A 159 -29.15 -13.21 -2.22
CA ASP A 159 -30.27 -12.36 -2.65
C ASP A 159 -31.65 -13.02 -2.39
N GLY A 160 -31.88 -13.38 -1.14
CA GLY A 160 -33.15 -13.94 -0.69
C GLY A 160 -33.29 -15.46 -0.78
N GLU A 161 -32.42 -16.15 -1.50
CA GLU A 161 -32.39 -17.62 -1.52
C GLU A 161 -31.72 -18.16 -0.25
N ASP A 162 -32.03 -19.42 0.10
CA ASP A 162 -31.51 -20.03 1.33
C ASP A 162 -30.10 -20.63 1.11
N PRO A 163 -29.05 -20.16 1.81
CA PRO A 163 -27.73 -20.76 1.78
C PRO A 163 -27.72 -22.24 2.13
N LEU A 164 -28.70 -22.74 2.89
CA LEU A 164 -28.81 -24.12 3.34
C LEU A 164 -29.57 -25.02 2.37
N GLN A 165 -29.93 -24.58 1.18
CA GLN A 165 -30.37 -25.45 0.12
C GLN A 165 -29.29 -26.49 -0.24
N GLU A 166 -29.72 -27.69 -0.58
CA GLU A 166 -28.81 -28.82 -0.87
C GLU A 166 -27.76 -28.44 -1.93
N ASP A 167 -28.20 -27.85 -3.04
CA ASP A 167 -27.32 -27.46 -4.15
C ASP A 167 -26.29 -26.42 -3.70
N ASN A 168 -26.67 -25.44 -2.90
CA ASN A 168 -25.79 -24.41 -2.37
C ASN A 168 -24.75 -24.99 -1.39
N ILE A 169 -25.19 -25.88 -0.48
CA ILE A 169 -24.27 -26.55 0.45
C ILE A 169 -23.24 -27.37 -0.34
N VAL A 170 -23.69 -28.12 -1.36
CA VAL A 170 -22.82 -28.98 -2.17
C VAL A 170 -21.82 -28.15 -2.98
N ALA A 171 -22.28 -27.14 -3.67
CA ALA A 171 -21.43 -26.26 -4.48
C ALA A 171 -20.34 -25.59 -3.64
N VAL A 172 -20.72 -24.96 -2.52
CA VAL A 172 -19.75 -24.31 -1.62
C VAL A 172 -18.82 -25.32 -0.96
N HIS A 173 -19.32 -26.49 -0.55
CA HIS A 173 -18.49 -27.55 0.01
C HIS A 173 -17.40 -28.01 -0.96
N LEU A 174 -17.76 -28.32 -2.19
CA LEU A 174 -16.81 -28.80 -3.20
C LEU A 174 -15.79 -27.72 -3.53
N TRP A 175 -16.24 -26.49 -3.66
CA TRP A 175 -15.37 -25.35 -3.94
C TRP A 175 -14.36 -25.13 -2.81
N MET A 176 -14.81 -25.06 -1.55
CA MET A 176 -13.90 -24.91 -0.40
C MET A 176 -12.88 -26.07 -0.32
N LYS A 177 -13.34 -27.29 -0.61
CA LYS A 177 -12.49 -28.48 -0.51
C LYS A 177 -11.37 -28.52 -1.53
N ASN A 178 -11.52 -27.88 -2.69
CA ASN A 178 -10.46 -27.75 -3.68
C ASN A 178 -9.24 -27.00 -3.11
N TYR A 179 -9.47 -26.03 -2.24
CA TYR A 179 -8.38 -25.22 -1.65
C TYR A 179 -7.69 -25.86 -0.46
N LEU A 180 -8.22 -26.93 0.14
CA LEU A 180 -7.52 -27.65 1.22
C LEU A 180 -6.19 -28.27 0.78
N ASN A 181 -5.99 -28.46 -0.53
CA ASN A 181 -4.74 -28.97 -1.09
C ASN A 181 -3.79 -27.86 -1.57
N ASP A 182 -4.22 -26.60 -1.52
CA ASP A 182 -3.37 -25.45 -1.85
C ASP A 182 -2.34 -25.23 -0.74
N THR A 183 -1.08 -25.18 -1.10
CA THR A 183 0.03 -25.00 -0.13
C THR A 183 0.03 -23.65 0.58
N ARG A 184 -0.74 -22.70 0.06
CA ARG A 184 -0.93 -21.37 0.65
C ARG A 184 -2.01 -21.33 1.73
N VAL A 185 -2.83 -22.40 1.82
CA VAL A 185 -3.97 -22.48 2.74
C VAL A 185 -3.63 -23.43 3.89
N LEU A 186 -3.76 -22.94 5.11
CA LEU A 186 -3.60 -23.74 6.33
C LEU A 186 -4.89 -24.48 6.67
N ASP A 187 -6.02 -23.77 6.64
CA ASP A 187 -7.34 -24.34 6.89
C ASP A 187 -8.45 -23.48 6.26
N THR A 188 -9.65 -24.05 6.16
CA THR A 188 -10.83 -23.37 5.63
C THR A 188 -12.01 -23.56 6.56
N PHE A 189 -12.75 -22.49 6.83
CA PHE A 189 -13.88 -22.48 7.74
C PHE A 189 -15.11 -21.87 7.07
N GLY A 190 -16.24 -22.52 7.25
CA GLY A 190 -17.52 -22.02 6.75
C GLY A 190 -18.65 -22.97 7.04
N TYR A 191 -19.88 -22.54 6.78
CA TYR A 191 -21.07 -23.35 7.04
C TYR A 191 -21.08 -24.65 6.23
N ALA A 192 -20.55 -24.63 5.00
CA ALA A 192 -20.51 -25.80 4.11
C ALA A 192 -19.30 -26.71 4.37
N LEU A 193 -18.39 -26.35 5.26
CA LEU A 193 -17.26 -27.15 5.71
C LEU A 193 -16.99 -26.92 7.21
N PRO A 194 -17.89 -27.41 8.10
CA PRO A 194 -17.72 -27.27 9.54
C PRO A 194 -16.47 -27.95 10.09
N GLU A 195 -16.00 -28.98 9.43
CA GLU A 195 -14.72 -29.66 9.66
C GLU A 195 -14.09 -30.01 8.32
N SER A 196 -12.80 -29.78 8.19
CA SER A 196 -12.03 -30.04 6.96
C SER A 196 -12.06 -31.52 6.52
N THR A 197 -12.33 -32.44 7.47
CA THR A 197 -12.42 -33.88 7.24
C THR A 197 -13.77 -34.32 6.72
N MET A 198 -14.84 -33.52 6.86
CA MET A 198 -16.18 -33.89 6.43
C MET A 198 -16.25 -34.08 4.90
N ASN A 199 -16.96 -35.12 4.50
CA ASN A 199 -17.36 -35.32 3.10
C ASN A 199 -18.72 -34.67 2.81
N GLN A 200 -19.08 -34.58 1.54
CA GLN A 200 -20.34 -33.98 1.08
C GLN A 200 -21.58 -34.53 1.79
N SER A 201 -21.67 -35.87 1.91
CA SER A 201 -22.82 -36.52 2.54
C SER A 201 -22.93 -36.21 4.04
N GLU A 202 -21.80 -36.10 4.73
CA GLU A 202 -21.75 -35.78 6.15
C GLU A 202 -22.16 -34.32 6.41
N VAL A 203 -21.77 -33.37 5.54
CA VAL A 203 -22.20 -31.99 5.63
C VAL A 203 -23.68 -31.83 5.35
N LEU A 204 -24.21 -32.51 4.35
CA LEU A 204 -25.65 -32.52 4.10
C LEU A 204 -26.41 -33.13 5.28
N GLN A 205 -25.96 -34.26 5.83
CA GLN A 205 -26.55 -34.83 7.03
C GLN A 205 -26.47 -33.91 8.22
N PHE A 206 -25.35 -33.21 8.42
CA PHE A 206 -25.17 -32.21 9.49
C PHE A 206 -26.25 -31.13 9.45
N TRP A 207 -26.63 -30.60 8.27
CA TRP A 207 -27.63 -29.55 8.13
C TRP A 207 -29.06 -30.04 8.00
N GLN A 208 -29.31 -31.15 7.35
CA GLN A 208 -30.66 -31.61 6.99
C GLN A 208 -31.30 -32.56 8.02
N THR A 209 -30.50 -33.18 8.91
CA THR A 209 -31.05 -34.07 9.94
C THR A 209 -31.89 -33.28 10.94
N PRO A 210 -33.15 -33.62 11.22
CA PRO A 210 -33.97 -32.98 12.24
C PRO A 210 -33.32 -33.10 13.65
N ASP A 211 -33.44 -32.05 14.48
CA ASP A 211 -32.83 -31.99 15.80
C ASP A 211 -33.20 -33.13 16.73
N GLU A 212 -34.39 -33.71 16.54
CA GLU A 212 -34.89 -34.86 17.31
C GLU A 212 -34.05 -36.15 17.13
N PHE A 213 -33.24 -36.24 16.04
CA PHE A 213 -32.37 -37.37 15.74
C PHE A 213 -30.88 -37.07 16.02
N LEU A 214 -30.55 -35.90 16.55
CA LEU A 214 -29.20 -35.48 16.84
C LEU A 214 -28.93 -35.46 18.35
N ASP A 215 -27.67 -35.66 18.71
CA ASP A 215 -27.20 -35.41 20.07
C ASP A 215 -27.07 -33.91 20.36
N ASN A 216 -27.04 -33.58 21.67
CA ASN A 216 -26.97 -32.20 22.11
C ASN A 216 -25.65 -31.48 21.67
N GLU A 217 -24.57 -32.23 21.48
CA GLU A 217 -23.29 -31.65 21.06
C GLU A 217 -23.37 -31.24 19.59
N THR A 218 -23.91 -32.07 18.71
CA THR A 218 -24.12 -31.77 17.29
C THR A 218 -25.11 -30.62 17.11
N ILE A 219 -26.19 -30.55 17.92
CA ILE A 219 -27.13 -29.42 17.90
C ILE A 219 -26.42 -28.13 18.27
N ALA A 220 -25.67 -28.11 19.38
CA ALA A 220 -24.94 -26.94 19.83
C ALA A 220 -23.90 -26.48 18.78
N LYS A 221 -23.21 -27.43 18.13
CA LYS A 221 -22.27 -27.16 17.05
C LYS A 221 -22.98 -26.54 15.84
N ARG A 222 -24.14 -27.06 15.44
CA ARG A 222 -24.95 -26.52 14.35
C ARG A 222 -25.41 -25.09 14.64
N GLU A 223 -25.90 -24.84 15.85
CA GLU A 223 -26.29 -23.49 16.29
C GLU A 223 -25.11 -22.51 16.26
N TYR A 224 -23.93 -22.95 16.71
CA TYR A 224 -22.71 -22.16 16.65
C TYR A 224 -22.35 -21.77 15.20
N PHE A 225 -22.29 -22.74 14.28
CA PHE A 225 -21.97 -22.48 12.88
C PHE A 225 -23.03 -21.60 12.21
N ARG A 226 -24.31 -21.83 12.52
CA ARG A 226 -25.41 -20.97 12.05
C ARG A 226 -25.24 -19.54 12.52
N ALA A 227 -24.98 -19.33 13.80
CA ALA A 227 -24.82 -18.00 14.38
C ALA A 227 -23.55 -17.29 13.89
N GLN A 228 -22.50 -18.06 13.65
CA GLN A 228 -21.20 -17.53 13.23
C GLN A 228 -21.14 -17.19 11.74
N PHE A 229 -21.65 -18.05 10.87
CA PHE A 229 -21.42 -17.97 9.43
C PHE A 229 -22.64 -17.60 8.60
N LEU A 230 -23.85 -17.61 9.17
CA LEU A 230 -25.08 -17.36 8.44
C LEU A 230 -25.85 -16.20 9.05
N SER A 231 -26.23 -15.25 8.20
CA SER A 231 -27.09 -14.13 8.58
C SER A 231 -28.13 -13.90 7.48
N ASN A 232 -29.35 -14.39 7.70
CA ASN A 232 -30.40 -14.46 6.68
C ASN A 232 -29.91 -15.24 5.43
N ASN A 233 -29.80 -14.54 4.31
CA ASN A 233 -29.33 -15.07 3.03
C ASN A 233 -27.86 -14.74 2.72
N ILE A 234 -27.09 -14.29 3.71
CA ILE A 234 -25.67 -13.95 3.56
C ILE A 234 -24.84 -14.95 4.36
N THR A 235 -23.74 -15.39 3.76
CA THR A 235 -22.70 -16.19 4.44
C THR A 235 -21.34 -15.61 4.20
N TYR A 236 -20.38 -16.02 5.03
CA TYR A 236 -18.98 -15.82 4.74
C TYR A 236 -18.18 -17.09 5.00
N LEU A 237 -17.10 -17.22 4.26
CA LEU A 237 -16.15 -18.33 4.34
C LEU A 237 -14.79 -17.74 4.66
N ILE A 238 -13.98 -18.45 5.43
CA ILE A 238 -12.64 -18.04 5.85
C ILE A 238 -11.63 -19.01 5.27
N PHE A 239 -10.59 -18.49 4.65
CA PHE A 239 -9.41 -19.23 4.24
C PHE A 239 -8.22 -18.70 5.06
N SER A 240 -7.75 -19.50 6.02
CA SER A 240 -6.54 -19.18 6.77
C SER A 240 -5.32 -19.43 5.89
N LEU A 241 -4.50 -18.40 5.71
CA LEU A 241 -3.38 -18.43 4.78
C LEU A 241 -2.05 -18.55 5.52
N ASP A 242 -1.13 -19.32 4.94
CA ASP A 242 0.25 -19.40 5.40
C ASP A 242 1.03 -18.14 5.04
N GLY A 243 1.99 -17.78 5.87
CA GLY A 243 2.92 -16.68 5.64
C GLY A 243 2.38 -15.28 5.98
N PRO A 244 3.10 -14.23 5.53
CA PRO A 244 2.77 -12.85 5.87
C PRO A 244 1.46 -12.37 5.26
N ILE A 245 0.69 -11.62 6.03
CA ILE A 245 -0.62 -11.06 5.62
C ILE A 245 -0.55 -10.19 4.35
N THR A 246 0.61 -9.58 4.07
CA THR A 246 0.90 -8.77 2.88
C THR A 246 1.82 -9.47 1.89
N GLY A 247 2.04 -10.79 2.08
CA GLY A 247 2.89 -11.61 1.24
C GLY A 247 2.37 -11.74 -0.19
N GLU A 248 3.25 -12.08 -1.11
CA GLU A 248 2.89 -12.34 -2.51
C GLU A 248 1.94 -13.53 -2.61
N ASP A 249 2.19 -14.60 -1.83
CA ASP A 249 1.36 -15.81 -1.79
C ASP A 249 -0.08 -15.50 -1.36
N SER A 250 -0.26 -14.67 -0.33
CA SER A 250 -1.59 -14.26 0.14
C SER A 250 -2.34 -13.43 -0.90
N ARG A 251 -1.63 -12.53 -1.61
CA ARG A 251 -2.23 -11.72 -2.69
C ARG A 251 -2.56 -12.56 -3.93
N SER A 252 -1.66 -13.47 -4.32
CA SER A 252 -1.91 -14.37 -5.45
C SER A 252 -3.09 -15.27 -5.16
N PHE A 253 -3.22 -15.79 -3.94
CA PHE A 253 -4.39 -16.57 -3.53
C PHE A 253 -5.69 -15.80 -3.69
N VAL A 254 -5.73 -14.54 -3.25
CA VAL A 254 -6.91 -13.67 -3.43
C VAL A 254 -7.20 -13.42 -4.91
N SER A 255 -6.16 -13.24 -5.73
CA SER A 255 -6.32 -13.08 -7.18
C SER A 255 -6.96 -14.32 -7.81
N ASP A 256 -6.48 -15.51 -7.43
CA ASP A 256 -7.02 -16.79 -7.92
C ASP A 256 -8.49 -16.97 -7.48
N LEU A 257 -8.81 -16.67 -6.20
CA LEU A 257 -10.20 -16.70 -5.71
C LEU A 257 -11.14 -15.78 -6.52
N ARG A 258 -10.65 -14.61 -6.93
CA ARG A 258 -11.43 -13.67 -7.74
C ARG A 258 -11.61 -14.12 -9.18
N GLU A 259 -10.63 -14.81 -9.74
CA GLU A 259 -10.69 -15.35 -11.08
C GLU A 259 -11.64 -16.57 -11.13
N GLU A 260 -11.53 -17.46 -10.14
CA GLU A 260 -12.31 -18.71 -10.07
C GLU A 260 -13.73 -18.52 -9.49
N ARG A 261 -14.05 -17.37 -8.89
CA ARG A 261 -15.38 -17.11 -8.30
C ARG A 261 -16.53 -17.30 -9.29
N GLY A 262 -16.28 -17.09 -10.59
CA GLY A 262 -17.29 -17.27 -11.63
C GLY A 262 -17.79 -18.71 -11.72
N GLU A 263 -16.92 -19.70 -11.54
CA GLU A 263 -17.28 -21.11 -11.55
C GLU A 263 -18.23 -21.44 -10.39
N LEU A 264 -17.94 -20.92 -9.18
CA LEU A 264 -18.83 -21.12 -8.04
C LEU A 264 -20.17 -20.41 -8.24
N LEU A 265 -20.19 -19.20 -8.78
CA LEU A 265 -21.42 -18.44 -9.03
C LEU A 265 -22.36 -19.16 -10.00
N ASP A 266 -21.82 -19.87 -11.00
CA ASP A 266 -22.61 -20.66 -11.98
C ASP A 266 -23.27 -21.88 -11.33
N ASP A 267 -22.70 -22.41 -10.25
CA ASP A 267 -23.20 -23.58 -9.53
C ASP A 267 -24.16 -23.23 -8.39
N LEU A 268 -24.23 -21.95 -7.98
CA LEU A 268 -25.07 -21.50 -6.86
C LEU A 268 -26.50 -21.16 -7.32
N THR A 269 -27.46 -21.54 -6.49
CA THR A 269 -28.83 -21.05 -6.61
C THR A 269 -28.94 -19.73 -5.84
N MET A 270 -29.00 -18.62 -6.58
CA MET A 270 -29.03 -17.25 -6.06
C MET A 270 -30.16 -16.46 -6.72
N GLY A 271 -30.58 -15.35 -6.08
CA GLY A 271 -31.42 -14.35 -6.72
C GLY A 271 -30.69 -13.56 -7.81
N ASP A 272 -31.43 -12.72 -8.53
CA ASP A 272 -30.92 -11.97 -9.69
C ASP A 272 -29.79 -10.97 -9.33
N GLU A 273 -29.77 -10.50 -8.07
CA GLU A 273 -28.75 -9.57 -7.54
C GLU A 273 -27.72 -10.27 -6.64
N GLY A 274 -27.69 -11.60 -6.62
CA GLY A 274 -26.76 -12.38 -5.84
C GLY A 274 -25.30 -12.09 -6.20
N VAL A 275 -24.43 -12.00 -5.19
CA VAL A 275 -23.04 -11.60 -5.39
C VAL A 275 -22.05 -12.35 -4.50
N LEU A 276 -20.88 -12.64 -5.05
CA LEU A 276 -19.73 -13.17 -4.32
C LEU A 276 -18.60 -12.13 -4.28
N MET A 277 -18.17 -11.79 -3.09
CA MET A 277 -17.12 -10.81 -2.84
C MET A 277 -15.95 -11.45 -2.09
N VAL A 278 -14.72 -11.13 -2.51
CA VAL A 278 -13.50 -11.55 -1.80
C VAL A 278 -12.99 -10.36 -0.98
N ALA A 279 -12.91 -10.54 0.32
CA ALA A 279 -12.57 -9.54 1.31
C ALA A 279 -11.39 -10.02 2.20
N GLY A 280 -11.03 -9.24 3.20
CA GLY A 280 -9.92 -9.54 4.10
C GLY A 280 -8.72 -8.64 3.85
N PHE A 281 -7.70 -8.74 4.72
CA PHE A 281 -6.55 -7.85 4.62
C PHE A 281 -5.68 -8.14 3.39
N ALA A 282 -5.56 -9.41 2.99
CA ALA A 282 -4.86 -9.79 1.76
C ALA A 282 -5.53 -9.19 0.52
N ALA A 283 -6.87 -9.22 0.46
CA ALA A 283 -7.66 -8.59 -0.60
C ALA A 283 -7.46 -7.06 -0.62
N TYR A 284 -7.54 -6.42 0.53
CA TYR A 284 -7.25 -4.98 0.66
C TYR A 284 -5.83 -4.64 0.19
N SER A 285 -4.83 -5.47 0.56
CA SER A 285 -3.44 -5.28 0.14
C SER A 285 -3.28 -5.34 -1.38
N LEU A 286 -3.94 -6.30 -2.02
CA LEU A 286 -3.97 -6.44 -3.47
C LEU A 286 -4.63 -5.22 -4.12
N ASP A 287 -5.82 -4.82 -3.66
CA ASP A 287 -6.59 -3.69 -4.21
C ASP A 287 -5.81 -2.36 -4.13
N VAL A 288 -5.08 -2.14 -3.03
CA VAL A 288 -4.23 -0.94 -2.88
C VAL A 288 -3.06 -0.96 -3.85
N LEU A 289 -2.40 -2.11 -4.04
CA LEU A 289 -1.29 -2.22 -4.99
C LEU A 289 -1.78 -2.04 -6.43
N ASP A 290 -2.90 -2.65 -6.80
CA ASP A 290 -3.51 -2.51 -8.11
C ASP A 290 -3.89 -1.04 -8.38
N ALA A 291 -4.51 -0.38 -7.41
CA ALA A 291 -4.84 1.05 -7.51
C ALA A 291 -3.59 1.93 -7.69
N ILE A 292 -2.47 1.59 -7.03
CA ILE A 292 -1.20 2.30 -7.22
C ILE A 292 -0.66 2.08 -8.63
N VAL A 293 -0.59 0.83 -9.09
CA VAL A 293 -0.04 0.48 -10.41
C VAL A 293 -0.87 1.09 -11.54
N GLU A 294 -2.19 1.02 -11.44
CA GLU A 294 -3.11 1.56 -12.44
C GLU A 294 -3.02 3.09 -12.55
N ASN A 295 -2.93 3.79 -11.43
CA ASN A 295 -2.91 5.25 -11.40
C ASN A 295 -1.51 5.87 -11.54
N LEU A 296 -0.45 5.06 -11.43
CA LEU A 296 0.93 5.52 -11.51
C LEU A 296 1.26 6.29 -12.80
N PRO A 297 0.85 5.85 -14.01
CA PRO A 297 1.12 6.59 -15.24
C PRO A 297 0.48 7.98 -15.24
N VAL A 298 -0.74 8.10 -14.70
CA VAL A 298 -1.47 9.38 -14.63
C VAL A 298 -0.80 10.33 -13.65
N ALA A 299 -0.41 9.83 -12.47
CA ALA A 299 0.31 10.60 -11.47
C ALA A 299 1.66 11.11 -12.01
N ILE A 300 2.44 10.24 -12.67
CA ILE A 300 3.71 10.62 -13.31
C ILE A 300 3.48 11.66 -14.40
N ALA A 301 2.50 11.47 -15.29
CA ALA A 301 2.20 12.42 -16.35
C ALA A 301 1.83 13.80 -15.78
N PHE A 302 1.00 13.84 -14.73
CA PHE A 302 0.66 15.08 -14.04
C PHE A 302 1.89 15.80 -13.49
N ILE A 303 2.75 15.07 -12.72
CA ILE A 303 3.96 15.64 -12.13
C ILE A 303 4.90 16.18 -13.21
N LEU A 304 5.11 15.43 -14.30
CA LEU A 304 5.97 15.86 -15.39
C LEU A 304 5.42 17.11 -16.10
N ILE A 305 4.15 17.12 -16.47
CA ILE A 305 3.52 18.26 -17.14
C ILE A 305 3.55 19.50 -16.25
N ALA A 306 3.15 19.36 -14.99
CA ALA A 306 3.13 20.47 -14.05
C ALA A 306 4.53 21.03 -13.79
N THR A 307 5.53 20.15 -13.69
CA THR A 307 6.95 20.56 -13.52
C THR A 307 7.47 21.27 -14.78
N ILE A 308 7.15 20.78 -15.99
CA ILE A 308 7.50 21.45 -17.26
C ILE A 308 6.93 22.87 -17.28
N VAL A 309 5.64 23.00 -16.97
CA VAL A 309 4.96 24.31 -16.96
C VAL A 309 5.61 25.24 -15.93
N LEU A 310 5.92 24.73 -14.75
CA LEU A 310 6.57 25.50 -13.68
C LEU A 310 7.95 25.99 -14.10
N ILE A 311 8.80 25.12 -14.68
CA ILE A 311 10.13 25.49 -15.15
C ILE A 311 10.02 26.50 -16.31
N PHE A 312 9.07 26.30 -17.23
CA PHE A 312 8.79 27.24 -18.31
C PHE A 312 8.47 28.65 -17.76
N ILE A 313 7.59 28.75 -16.78
CA ILE A 313 7.25 30.03 -16.13
C ILE A 313 8.47 30.65 -15.47
N GLN A 314 9.31 29.84 -14.80
CA GLN A 314 10.50 30.30 -14.09
C GLN A 314 11.57 30.83 -15.05
N VAL A 315 11.86 30.10 -16.12
CA VAL A 315 13.01 30.37 -17.01
C VAL A 315 12.61 31.12 -18.29
N ARG A 316 11.32 31.12 -18.64
CA ARG A 316 10.77 31.72 -19.87
C ARG A 316 11.43 31.16 -21.14
N SER A 317 11.83 29.88 -21.11
CA SER A 317 12.44 29.15 -22.23
C SER A 317 11.79 27.79 -22.37
N VAL A 318 11.44 27.36 -23.59
CA VAL A 318 10.87 26.04 -23.86
C VAL A 318 11.93 24.93 -23.89
N ILE A 319 13.15 25.28 -24.26
CA ILE A 319 14.24 24.31 -24.45
C ILE A 319 14.75 23.77 -23.12
N ILE A 320 14.80 24.60 -22.07
CA ILE A 320 15.38 24.23 -20.78
C ILE A 320 14.53 23.18 -20.04
N PRO A 321 13.19 23.29 -19.98
CA PRO A 321 12.35 22.25 -19.38
C PRO A 321 12.49 20.89 -20.07
N ILE A 322 12.51 20.88 -21.40
CA ILE A 322 12.68 19.62 -22.19
C ILE A 322 14.03 18.95 -21.86
N LYS A 323 15.09 19.76 -21.81
CA LYS A 323 16.43 19.27 -21.46
C LYS A 323 16.49 18.71 -20.02
N ALA A 324 15.78 19.32 -19.07
CA ALA A 324 15.74 18.89 -17.68
C ALA A 324 15.01 17.55 -17.46
N ILE A 325 14.13 17.15 -18.39
CA ILE A 325 13.44 15.85 -18.32
C ILE A 325 14.24 14.75 -18.98
N VAL A 326 15.01 15.07 -20.01
CA VAL A 326 15.83 14.10 -20.78
C VAL A 326 17.13 13.77 -20.05
N MET A 327 17.57 14.62 -19.12
CA MET A 327 18.76 14.40 -18.29
C MET A 327 18.40 13.76 -16.95
#